data_6c27732435e4e0e21e13c39f60d83f6c
#
_entry.id   6c27732435e4e0e21e13c39f60d83f6c
#
_cell.length_a   1.000
_cell.length_b   1.000
_cell.length_c   1.000
_cell.angle_alpha   90.00
_cell.angle_beta   90.00
_cell.angle_gamma   90.00
#
_symmetry.space_group_name_H-M   'P 1'
#
loop_
_entity.id
_entity.type
_entity.pdbx_description
1 polymer ?
#
loop_
_entity_poly.entity_id
_entity_poly.type
_entity_poly.pdbx_seq_one_letter_code
_entity_poly.pdbx_strand_id
1 'polypeptide(L)'
;MQPLHSLDTLPFFPKTRYLIMFKHMLKTGTLGQWMMKGSSGVQVSIDYASLEDLQRKFIFLNRLSPFLTAMFANSPLNAGNPCGFLSYRSHIWENTDNSRCGLPEIFLRENFRLEDYITWALKAEPYHLMREGEVVETTDWNFKQLIEGKHPD
;
A
#
# COMPACT_ATOMS: atom_id res chain seq x y z
N MET A 1 -12.26 -8.76 3.18
CA MET A 1 -11.43 -9.19 4.31
C MET A 1 -11.86 -10.57 4.78
N GLN A 2 -10.93 -11.40 5.27
CA GLN A 2 -11.27 -12.70 5.88
C GLN A 2 -11.78 -12.47 7.32
N PRO A 3 -13.05 -12.66 7.60
CA PRO A 3 -13.62 -12.25 8.89
C PRO A 3 -13.55 -13.31 10.00
N LEU A 4 -13.42 -14.60 9.64
CA LEU A 4 -13.68 -15.69 10.56
C LEU A 4 -12.43 -16.34 11.15
N HIS A 5 -11.28 -16.24 10.46
CA HIS A 5 -10.06 -16.92 10.86
C HIS A 5 -9.07 -15.96 11.52
N SER A 6 -8.28 -16.47 12.45
CA SER A 6 -7.13 -15.77 12.99
C SER A 6 -5.99 -15.72 11.95
N LEU A 7 -5.08 -14.77 12.11
CA LEU A 7 -3.94 -14.60 11.20
C LEU A 7 -3.08 -15.87 11.07
N ASP A 8 -2.91 -16.59 12.18
CA ASP A 8 -2.06 -17.79 12.24
C ASP A 8 -2.61 -18.96 11.45
N THR A 9 -3.94 -19.03 11.30
CA THR A 9 -4.60 -20.09 10.53
C THR A 9 -4.66 -19.83 9.03
N LEU A 10 -4.33 -18.61 8.58
CA LEU A 10 -4.34 -18.25 7.17
C LEU A 10 -3.03 -18.69 6.49
N PRO A 11 -3.13 -19.40 5.34
CA PRO A 11 -1.96 -19.86 4.63
C PRO A 11 -1.14 -18.69 4.10
N PHE A 12 0.16 -18.91 4.00
CA PHE A 12 1.10 -17.96 3.38
C PHE A 12 1.45 -18.45 1.97
N PHE A 13 1.48 -17.55 1.00
CA PHE A 13 1.85 -17.91 -0.36
C PHE A 13 3.38 -18.01 -0.50
N PRO A 14 3.96 -19.20 -0.82
CA PRO A 14 5.37 -19.47 -0.70
C PRO A 14 6.21 -18.95 -1.89
N LYS A 15 6.19 -17.63 -2.12
CA LYS A 15 7.08 -16.96 -3.10
C LYS A 15 8.12 -16.13 -2.37
N THR A 16 9.38 -16.14 -2.84
CA THR A 16 10.51 -15.40 -2.24
C THR A 16 10.17 -13.94 -1.97
N ARG A 17 9.58 -13.24 -2.95
CA ARG A 17 9.17 -11.83 -2.80
C ARG A 17 8.19 -11.60 -1.63
N TYR A 18 7.28 -12.55 -1.37
CA TYR A 18 6.32 -12.42 -0.26
C TYR A 18 6.99 -12.66 1.08
N LEU A 19 8.00 -13.53 1.15
CA LEU A 19 8.79 -13.73 2.36
C LEU A 19 9.58 -12.46 2.73
N ILE A 20 10.16 -11.79 1.73
CA ILE A 20 10.87 -10.52 1.91
C ILE A 20 9.89 -9.44 2.41
N MET A 21 8.75 -9.27 1.73
CA MET A 21 7.71 -8.33 2.14
C MET A 21 7.20 -8.61 3.56
N PHE A 22 6.98 -9.87 3.90
CA PHE A 22 6.52 -10.28 5.21
C PHE A 22 7.49 -9.86 6.32
N LYS A 23 8.80 -10.11 6.11
CA LYS A 23 9.85 -9.68 7.05
C LYS A 23 9.92 -8.15 7.17
N HIS A 24 9.81 -7.44 6.05
CA HIS A 24 9.80 -5.97 6.04
C HIS A 24 8.62 -5.42 6.83
N MET A 25 7.42 -5.95 6.62
CA MET A 25 6.20 -5.50 7.27
C MET A 25 6.14 -5.76 8.78
N LEU A 26 7.00 -6.61 9.30
CA LEU A 26 7.19 -6.75 10.75
C LEU A 26 7.94 -5.55 11.37
N LYS A 27 8.69 -4.80 10.53
CA LYS A 27 9.50 -3.66 10.99
C LYS A 27 8.77 -2.33 10.81
N THR A 28 7.88 -2.21 9.84
CA THR A 28 7.29 -0.93 9.40
C THR A 28 5.89 -0.66 9.94
N GLY A 29 5.17 -1.68 10.38
CA GLY A 29 3.82 -1.55 10.90
C GLY A 29 3.40 -2.75 11.75
N THR A 30 2.18 -2.70 12.26
CA THR A 30 1.64 -3.73 13.16
C THR A 30 0.68 -4.70 12.46
N LEU A 31 0.09 -4.31 11.32
CA LEU A 31 -0.96 -5.06 10.63
C LEU A 31 -0.62 -5.48 9.20
N GLY A 32 0.63 -5.31 8.77
CA GLY A 32 1.06 -5.66 7.41
C GLY A 32 0.84 -7.12 7.04
N GLN A 33 0.93 -8.03 7.99
CA GLN A 33 0.63 -9.45 7.78
C GLN A 33 -0.85 -9.71 7.49
N TRP A 34 -1.76 -8.96 8.14
CA TRP A 34 -3.18 -8.98 7.82
C TRP A 34 -3.45 -8.46 6.40
N MET A 35 -2.73 -7.42 5.97
CA MET A 35 -2.82 -6.93 4.60
C MET A 35 -2.46 -8.04 3.61
N MET A 36 -1.38 -8.77 3.84
CA MET A 36 -0.87 -9.80 2.94
C MET A 36 -1.72 -11.07 2.91
N LYS A 37 -2.27 -11.51 4.05
CA LYS A 37 -2.94 -12.82 4.20
C LYS A 37 -4.45 -12.72 4.28
N GLY A 38 -4.97 -11.71 4.95
CA GLY A 38 -6.38 -11.63 5.34
C GLY A 38 -7.20 -10.56 4.61
N SER A 39 -6.58 -9.72 3.78
CA SER A 39 -7.31 -8.68 3.07
C SER A 39 -7.62 -9.07 1.62
N SER A 40 -8.79 -8.66 1.14
CA SER A 40 -9.19 -8.70 -0.25
C SER A 40 -9.87 -7.37 -0.62
N GLY A 41 -9.90 -7.04 -1.89
CA GLY A 41 -10.50 -5.79 -2.32
C GLY A 41 -11.00 -5.86 -3.74
N VAL A 42 -11.90 -4.94 -4.07
CA VAL A 42 -12.32 -4.64 -5.45
C VAL A 42 -11.55 -3.41 -5.89
N GLN A 43 -11.03 -3.43 -7.11
CA GLN A 43 -10.31 -2.32 -7.71
C GLN A 43 -10.98 -1.93 -9.03
N VAL A 44 -11.10 -0.62 -9.25
CA VAL A 44 -11.58 -0.05 -10.51
C VAL A 44 -10.47 0.83 -11.06
N SER A 45 -10.02 0.53 -12.28
CA SER A 45 -9.06 1.37 -12.99
C SER A 45 -9.82 2.42 -13.79
N ILE A 46 -9.43 3.67 -13.63
CA ILE A 46 -10.02 4.82 -14.34
C ILE A 46 -8.96 5.37 -15.28
N ASP A 47 -9.26 5.37 -16.56
CA ASP A 47 -8.37 5.89 -17.59
C ASP A 47 -8.36 7.43 -17.64
N TYR A 48 -7.40 8.02 -18.34
CA TYR A 48 -7.24 9.46 -18.49
C TYR A 48 -6.90 9.83 -19.94
N ALA A 49 -7.35 11.00 -20.36
CA ALA A 49 -7.17 11.49 -21.73
C ALA A 49 -5.95 12.42 -21.91
N SER A 50 -5.46 13.03 -20.82
CA SER A 50 -4.29 13.92 -20.81
C SER A 50 -3.66 13.97 -19.41
N LEU A 51 -2.49 14.60 -19.27
CA LEU A 51 -1.85 14.79 -17.95
C LEU A 51 -2.69 15.69 -17.03
N GLU A 52 -3.37 16.69 -17.58
CA GLU A 52 -4.28 17.55 -16.82
C GLU A 52 -5.49 16.75 -16.32
N ASP A 53 -6.04 15.87 -17.17
CA ASP A 53 -7.15 14.99 -16.79
C ASP A 53 -6.71 13.99 -15.70
N LEU A 54 -5.51 13.41 -15.83
CA LEU A 54 -4.91 12.57 -14.80
C LEU A 54 -4.78 13.31 -13.47
N GLN A 55 -4.20 14.51 -13.47
CA GLN A 55 -4.01 15.31 -12.25
C GLN A 55 -5.36 15.64 -11.60
N ARG A 56 -6.34 16.07 -12.38
CA ARG A 56 -7.70 16.37 -11.89
C ARG A 56 -8.36 15.14 -11.26
N LYS A 57 -8.32 14.00 -11.93
CA LYS A 57 -8.86 12.72 -11.42
C LYS A 57 -8.12 12.26 -10.16
N PHE A 58 -6.80 12.37 -10.14
CA PHE A 58 -5.99 12.02 -8.97
C PHE A 58 -6.41 12.82 -7.74
N ILE A 59 -6.49 14.15 -7.85
CA ILE A 59 -6.92 15.05 -6.75
C ILE A 59 -8.33 14.68 -6.30
N PHE A 60 -9.26 14.54 -7.25
CA PHE A 60 -10.66 14.23 -6.95
C PHE A 60 -10.81 12.90 -6.22
N LEU A 61 -10.16 11.84 -6.69
CA LEU A 61 -10.25 10.51 -6.10
C LEU A 61 -9.61 10.45 -4.70
N ASN A 62 -8.49 11.14 -4.49
CA ASN A 62 -7.89 11.21 -3.16
C ASN A 62 -8.80 11.94 -2.16
N ARG A 63 -9.43 13.05 -2.57
CA ARG A 63 -10.40 13.77 -1.72
C ARG A 63 -11.69 12.99 -1.49
N LEU A 64 -12.09 12.17 -2.44
CA LEU A 64 -13.28 11.32 -2.35
C LEU A 64 -13.03 10.05 -1.50
N SER A 65 -11.77 9.63 -1.33
CA SER A 65 -11.43 8.33 -0.73
C SER A 65 -12.01 8.12 0.68
N PRO A 66 -12.08 9.10 1.61
CA PRO A 66 -12.71 8.91 2.91
C PRO A 66 -14.22 8.61 2.79
N PHE A 67 -14.89 9.29 1.87
CA PHE A 67 -16.33 9.06 1.62
C PHE A 67 -16.57 7.67 1.02
N LEU A 68 -15.75 7.26 0.06
CA LEU A 68 -15.82 5.90 -0.50
C LEU A 68 -15.54 4.83 0.58
N THR A 69 -14.57 5.07 1.44
CA THR A 69 -14.29 4.18 2.57
C THR A 69 -15.51 4.04 3.48
N ALA A 70 -16.19 5.13 3.81
CA ALA A 70 -17.40 5.10 4.63
C ALA A 70 -18.57 4.40 3.92
N MET A 71 -18.79 4.70 2.64
CA MET A 71 -19.89 4.13 1.85
C MET A 71 -19.75 2.62 1.61
N PHE A 72 -18.53 2.13 1.42
CA PHE A 72 -18.24 0.72 1.11
C PHE A 72 -17.67 -0.05 2.30
N ALA A 73 -17.74 0.49 3.52
CA ALA A 73 -17.31 -0.17 4.74
C ALA A 73 -18.12 -1.46 4.97
N ASN A 74 -17.44 -2.62 4.93
CA ASN A 74 -18.07 -3.93 5.05
C ASN A 74 -17.18 -4.98 5.74
N SER A 75 -16.28 -4.55 6.62
CA SER A 75 -15.37 -5.44 7.34
C SER A 75 -15.37 -5.18 8.86
N PRO A 76 -16.51 -5.42 9.54
CA PRO A 76 -16.66 -5.13 10.97
C PRO A 76 -16.13 -6.26 11.89
N LEU A 77 -15.67 -7.38 11.32
CA LEU A 77 -15.25 -8.55 12.08
C LEU A 77 -13.75 -8.83 11.93
N ASN A 78 -13.14 -9.30 13.03
CA ASN A 78 -11.79 -9.85 13.07
C ASN A 78 -11.81 -11.16 13.89
N ALA A 79 -11.36 -12.26 13.30
CA ALA A 79 -11.37 -13.59 13.90
C ALA A 79 -12.74 -13.97 14.52
N GLY A 80 -13.82 -13.67 13.81
CA GLY A 80 -15.19 -13.97 14.22
C GLY A 80 -15.83 -12.99 15.20
N ASN A 81 -15.09 -12.01 15.70
CA ASN A 81 -15.58 -11.06 16.71
C ASN A 81 -15.69 -9.62 16.14
N PRO A 82 -16.63 -8.80 16.64
CA PRO A 82 -16.67 -7.40 16.34
C PRO A 82 -15.34 -6.70 16.70
N CYS A 83 -14.78 -5.94 15.77
CA CYS A 83 -13.46 -5.31 15.94
C CYS A 83 -13.49 -3.80 16.25
N GLY A 84 -14.69 -3.22 16.38
CA GLY A 84 -14.87 -1.79 16.65
C GLY A 84 -14.75 -0.87 15.41
N PHE A 85 -14.50 -1.44 14.22
CA PHE A 85 -14.42 -0.71 12.95
C PHE A 85 -15.49 -1.18 11.99
N LEU A 86 -16.09 -0.27 11.22
CA LEU A 86 -16.94 -0.64 10.08
C LEU A 86 -16.09 -1.10 8.88
N SER A 87 -14.90 -0.52 8.73
CA SER A 87 -13.89 -0.93 7.75
C SER A 87 -12.57 -1.31 8.42
N TYR A 88 -12.50 -2.50 9.01
CA TYR A 88 -11.24 -3.02 9.56
C TYR A 88 -10.16 -3.15 8.48
N ARG A 89 -10.54 -3.35 7.22
CA ARG A 89 -9.60 -3.34 6.09
C ARG A 89 -8.87 -2.00 5.97
N SER A 90 -9.55 -0.87 6.13
CA SER A 90 -8.90 0.45 6.09
C SER A 90 -7.93 0.62 7.25
N HIS A 91 -8.34 0.20 8.46
CA HIS A 91 -7.46 0.21 9.64
C HIS A 91 -6.20 -0.64 9.44
N ILE A 92 -6.31 -1.80 8.78
CA ILE A 92 -5.14 -2.63 8.42
C ILE A 92 -4.19 -1.85 7.51
N TRP A 93 -4.71 -1.21 6.45
CA TRP A 93 -3.87 -0.46 5.51
C TRP A 93 -3.16 0.74 6.14
N GLU A 94 -3.83 1.45 7.04
CA GLU A 94 -3.25 2.56 7.82
C GLU A 94 -2.13 2.10 8.76
N ASN A 95 -2.12 0.82 9.14
CA ASN A 95 -1.12 0.24 10.04
C ASN A 95 -0.20 -0.79 9.35
N THR A 96 -0.10 -0.74 8.03
CA THR A 96 0.75 -1.66 7.24
C THR A 96 2.16 -1.09 7.06
N ASP A 97 2.28 0.08 6.46
CA ASP A 97 3.56 0.75 6.19
C ASP A 97 3.30 2.23 5.94
N ASN A 98 3.60 3.06 6.93
CA ASN A 98 3.31 4.50 6.90
C ASN A 98 4.12 5.28 5.85
N SER A 99 5.17 4.69 5.29
CA SER A 99 5.96 5.32 4.22
C SER A 99 5.27 5.28 2.85
N ARG A 100 4.31 4.38 2.66
CA ARG A 100 3.66 4.15 1.35
C ARG A 100 2.17 3.85 1.40
N CYS A 101 1.58 3.67 2.58
CA CYS A 101 0.15 3.44 2.77
C CYS A 101 -0.53 4.68 3.38
N GLY A 102 -1.86 4.74 3.29
CA GLY A 102 -2.66 5.83 3.81
C GLY A 102 -2.97 6.90 2.76
N LEU A 103 -3.32 8.09 3.22
CA LEU A 103 -3.63 9.26 2.40
C LEU A 103 -2.66 10.40 2.75
N PRO A 104 -1.51 10.50 2.07
CA PRO A 104 -0.53 11.54 2.33
C PRO A 104 -1.12 12.94 2.17
N GLU A 105 -0.85 13.83 3.14
CA GLU A 105 -1.37 15.21 3.15
C GLU A 105 -1.05 15.97 1.86
N ILE A 106 0.12 15.71 1.26
CA ILE A 106 0.55 16.32 0.00
C ILE A 106 -0.47 16.12 -1.13
N PHE A 107 -1.21 14.98 -1.14
CA PHE A 107 -2.20 14.67 -2.18
C PHE A 107 -3.51 15.45 -2.00
N LEU A 108 -3.72 16.07 -0.85
CA LEU A 108 -4.92 16.86 -0.55
C LEU A 108 -4.72 18.36 -0.75
N ARG A 109 -3.50 18.83 -1.02
CA ARG A 109 -3.18 20.24 -1.19
C ARG A 109 -3.88 20.82 -2.43
N GLU A 110 -4.27 22.07 -2.36
CA GLU A 110 -4.91 22.75 -3.49
C GLU A 110 -3.98 22.93 -4.68
N ASN A 111 -2.71 23.17 -4.42
CA ASN A 111 -1.67 23.36 -5.41
C ASN A 111 -0.92 22.07 -5.76
N PHE A 112 -1.48 20.89 -5.46
CA PHE A 112 -0.88 19.60 -5.80
C PHE A 112 -0.62 19.48 -7.31
N ARG A 113 0.55 18.95 -7.66
CA ARG A 113 0.97 18.66 -9.04
C ARG A 113 1.42 17.19 -9.15
N LEU A 114 1.39 16.64 -10.35
CA LEU A 114 1.85 15.26 -10.59
C LEU A 114 3.33 15.07 -10.25
N GLU A 115 4.14 16.13 -10.37
CA GLU A 115 5.55 16.11 -9.96
C GLU A 115 5.72 15.88 -8.45
N ASP A 116 4.75 16.30 -7.64
CA ASP A 116 4.73 16.03 -6.19
C ASP A 116 4.53 14.54 -5.92
N TYR A 117 3.64 13.89 -6.70
CA TYR A 117 3.45 12.44 -6.65
C TYR A 117 4.73 11.69 -7.05
N ILE A 118 5.36 12.09 -8.16
CA ILE A 118 6.61 11.47 -8.62
C ILE A 118 7.69 11.61 -7.56
N THR A 119 7.84 12.81 -6.99
CA THR A 119 8.81 13.09 -5.93
C THR A 119 8.55 12.24 -4.68
N TRP A 120 7.28 12.06 -4.32
CA TRP A 120 6.89 11.20 -3.20
C TRP A 120 7.19 9.72 -3.51
N ALA A 121 6.81 9.23 -4.69
CA ALA A 121 7.03 7.85 -5.10
C ALA A 121 8.51 7.47 -5.17
N LEU A 122 9.37 8.40 -5.64
CA LEU A 122 10.81 8.20 -5.72
C LEU A 122 11.50 8.06 -4.36
N LYS A 123 10.87 8.47 -3.27
CA LYS A 123 11.38 8.29 -1.91
C LYS A 123 11.09 6.89 -1.34
N ALA A 124 10.18 6.13 -1.98
CA ALA A 124 9.86 4.80 -1.51
C ALA A 124 11.05 3.85 -1.67
N GLU A 125 11.23 2.98 -0.69
CA GLU A 125 12.25 1.94 -0.70
C GLU A 125 11.65 0.65 -1.29
N PRO A 126 12.19 0.11 -2.40
CA PRO A 126 11.71 -1.18 -2.91
C PRO A 126 12.02 -2.29 -1.90
N TYR A 127 11.14 -3.24 -1.77
CA TYR A 127 11.37 -4.42 -0.91
C TYR A 127 12.41 -5.37 -1.50
N HIS A 128 12.50 -5.42 -2.82
CA HIS A 128 13.38 -6.29 -3.57
C HIS A 128 13.61 -5.74 -4.98
N LEU A 129 14.68 -6.20 -5.60
CA LEU A 129 14.96 -6.01 -7.02
C LEU A 129 15.02 -7.36 -7.72
N MET A 130 14.86 -7.35 -9.03
CA MET A 130 15.14 -8.52 -9.89
C MET A 130 16.53 -8.32 -10.51
N ARG A 131 17.46 -9.25 -10.27
CA ARG A 131 18.77 -9.30 -10.91
C ARG A 131 18.97 -10.69 -11.51
N GLU A 132 19.27 -10.76 -12.78
CA GLU A 132 19.53 -12.03 -13.50
C GLU A 132 18.44 -13.11 -13.31
N GLY A 133 17.18 -12.67 -13.11
CA GLY A 133 16.05 -13.56 -12.85
C GLY A 133 15.83 -13.93 -11.37
N GLU A 134 16.74 -13.53 -10.50
CA GLU A 134 16.64 -13.77 -9.06
C GLU A 134 16.07 -12.55 -8.30
N VAL A 135 15.37 -12.84 -7.20
CA VAL A 135 14.81 -11.83 -6.30
C VAL A 135 15.85 -11.51 -5.23
N VAL A 136 16.36 -10.28 -5.22
CA VAL A 136 17.34 -9.78 -4.27
C VAL A 136 16.68 -8.79 -3.31
N GLU A 137 16.83 -9.00 -2.00
CA GLU A 137 16.37 -8.07 -0.96
C GLU A 137 17.18 -6.77 -1.05
N THR A 138 16.47 -5.64 -1.03
CA THR A 138 17.10 -4.31 -0.97
C THR A 138 16.90 -3.72 0.42
N THR A 139 17.97 -3.15 0.95
CA THR A 139 17.94 -2.41 2.20
C THR A 139 18.53 -1.02 1.98
N ASP A 140 17.87 -0.01 2.55
CA ASP A 140 18.39 1.37 2.65
C ASP A 140 18.52 2.17 1.33
N TRP A 141 17.88 1.70 0.24
CA TRP A 141 17.89 2.38 -1.06
C TRP A 141 16.49 2.75 -1.52
N ASN A 142 16.27 4.02 -1.83
CA ASN A 142 15.02 4.46 -2.45
C ASN A 142 15.10 4.42 -3.99
N PHE A 143 13.95 4.51 -4.66
CA PHE A 143 13.89 4.46 -6.12
C PHE A 143 14.72 5.55 -6.79
N LYS A 144 14.82 6.75 -6.21
CA LYS A 144 15.64 7.82 -6.75
C LYS A 144 17.11 7.42 -6.82
N GLN A 145 17.66 6.89 -5.73
CA GLN A 145 19.06 6.44 -5.66
C GLN A 145 19.34 5.30 -6.64
N LEU A 146 18.39 4.37 -6.81
CA LEU A 146 18.51 3.28 -7.78
C LEU A 146 18.55 3.79 -9.21
N ILE A 147 17.66 4.74 -9.58
CA ILE A 147 17.64 5.34 -10.92
C ILE A 147 18.92 6.14 -11.20
N GLU A 148 19.49 6.79 -10.19
CA GLU A 148 20.74 7.54 -10.28
C GLU A 148 21.99 6.63 -10.31
N GLY A 149 21.82 5.31 -10.27
CA GLY A 149 22.94 4.34 -10.31
C GLY A 149 23.82 4.37 -9.07
N LYS A 150 23.29 4.78 -7.92
CA LYS A 150 24.05 4.87 -6.66
C LYS A 150 24.10 3.55 -5.89
N HIS A 151 23.40 2.53 -6.35
CA HIS A 151 23.43 1.22 -5.72
C HIS A 151 24.77 0.53 -6.05
N PRO A 152 25.56 0.07 -5.08
CA PRO A 152 26.71 -0.76 -5.34
C PRO A 152 26.27 -2.07 -5.99
N ASP A 153 27.05 -2.56 -6.94
CA ASP A 153 26.79 -3.80 -7.69
C ASP A 153 26.69 -5.04 -6.80
#